data_d64344addbcc163944641eac1d98de75
#
_entry.id   d64344addbcc163944641eac1d98de75
#
_cell.length_a   1.000
_cell.length_b   1.000
_cell.length_c   1.000
_cell.angle_alpha   90.00
_cell.angle_beta   90.00
_cell.angle_gamma   90.00
#
_symmetry.space_group_name_H-M   'P 1'
#
loop_
_entity.id
_entity.type
_entity.pdbx_description
1 polymer ?
#
loop_
_entity_poly.entity_id
_entity_poly.type
_entity_poly.pdbx_seq_one_letter_code
_entity_poly.pdbx_strand_id
1 'polypeptide(L)'
;MRDAFTRALMREAEKDPRLTLVTGDLGFGVLKPFWETYPEQFVNAGIAEQAMTGLAAGLAMTGRTVLTYSIGNFPTLRCIEQIRNDCAYHDANVKVVCVGGGFVYGSLGMSHHATEDMAILRALPGVTVFTPGDPHEVEAIVPVMLRTPGTCYLRLGRGGEPCLHPGPIENYDAPRALTLREGTDVALLSAGGILTQTVAAADLLAQKGVSAEVVSFPCIKPIDREKLAELATRFRHIVTVEEHSIVGGFGGAVCETLAEMGAGCRIHRIGMEDVYSCIVGTQQYLREKYDMDAAAICERTLAWLAE
;
A
#
# COMPACT_ATOMS: atom_id res chain seq x y z
N MET A 1 4.63 -6.37 -8.46
CA MET A 1 4.05 -5.00 -8.38
C MET A 1 4.93 -3.95 -9.07
N ARG A 2 6.22 -3.87 -8.79
CA ARG A 2 7.12 -2.86 -9.37
C ARG A 2 7.08 -2.82 -10.91
N ASP A 3 7.17 -3.97 -11.57
CA ASP A 3 7.14 -4.05 -13.03
C ASP A 3 5.76 -3.70 -13.60
N ALA A 4 4.68 -4.02 -12.88
CA ALA A 4 3.32 -3.60 -13.22
C ALA A 4 3.18 -2.08 -13.15
N PHE A 5 3.78 -1.45 -12.12
CA PHE A 5 3.85 0.01 -12.02
C PHE A 5 4.54 0.62 -13.24
N THR A 6 5.74 0.13 -13.61
CA THR A 6 6.49 0.67 -14.76
C THR A 6 5.70 0.53 -16.06
N ARG A 7 5.06 -0.62 -16.30
CA ARG A 7 4.21 -0.82 -17.50
C ARG A 7 3.03 0.16 -17.53
N ALA A 8 2.33 0.33 -16.40
CA ALA A 8 1.21 1.26 -16.32
C ALA A 8 1.68 2.71 -16.48
N LEU A 9 2.80 3.08 -15.85
CA LEU A 9 3.37 4.42 -15.96
C LEU A 9 3.76 4.77 -17.40
N MET A 10 4.38 3.84 -18.13
CA MET A 10 4.75 4.05 -19.54
C MET A 10 3.51 4.31 -20.43
N ARG A 11 2.42 3.54 -20.22
CA ARG A 11 1.16 3.78 -20.94
C ARG A 11 0.56 5.16 -20.68
N GLU A 12 0.72 5.67 -19.47
CA GLU A 12 0.21 7.01 -19.13
C GLU A 12 1.16 8.13 -19.57
N ALA A 13 2.48 7.92 -19.54
CA ALA A 13 3.47 8.87 -20.03
C ALA A 13 3.34 9.14 -21.55
N GLU A 14 2.96 8.12 -22.32
CA GLU A 14 2.68 8.27 -23.77
C GLU A 14 1.51 9.24 -24.04
N LYS A 15 0.53 9.29 -23.11
CA LYS A 15 -0.68 10.11 -23.26
C LYS A 15 -0.51 11.54 -22.74
N ASP A 16 0.35 11.75 -21.73
CA ASP A 16 0.53 13.07 -21.11
C ASP A 16 2.02 13.44 -20.99
N PRO A 17 2.53 14.35 -21.83
CA PRO A 17 3.91 14.81 -21.79
C PRO A 17 4.23 15.66 -20.55
N ARG A 18 3.24 16.05 -19.74
CA ARG A 18 3.45 16.75 -18.47
C ARG A 18 3.78 15.78 -17.33
N LEU A 19 3.56 14.46 -17.52
CA LEU A 19 3.96 13.47 -16.52
C LEU A 19 5.48 13.47 -16.40
N THR A 20 5.99 13.52 -15.17
CA THR A 20 7.43 13.56 -14.90
C THR A 20 7.76 12.59 -13.78
N LEU A 21 8.74 11.71 -14.02
CA LEU A 21 9.27 10.79 -13.02
C LEU A 21 10.60 11.32 -12.49
N VAL A 22 10.69 11.49 -11.18
CA VAL A 22 11.91 11.93 -10.47
C VAL A 22 12.40 10.79 -9.59
N THR A 23 13.67 10.41 -9.71
CA THR A 23 14.29 9.35 -8.88
C THR A 23 15.52 9.85 -8.14
N GLY A 24 15.83 9.18 -7.01
CA GLY A 24 17.02 9.45 -6.18
C GLY A 24 18.17 8.51 -6.50
N ASP A 25 18.64 8.48 -7.76
CA ASP A 25 19.78 7.66 -8.23
C ASP A 25 19.58 6.15 -7.98
N LEU A 26 18.42 5.66 -8.28
CA LEU A 26 18.07 4.23 -8.16
C LEU A 26 17.09 3.78 -9.25
N GLY A 27 16.78 2.48 -9.28
CA GLY A 27 15.82 1.91 -10.23
C GLY A 27 16.45 1.54 -11.60
N PHE A 28 17.76 1.48 -11.71
CA PHE A 28 18.52 1.29 -12.96
C PHE A 28 18.03 0.12 -13.84
N GLY A 29 17.62 -1.01 -13.24
CA GLY A 29 17.09 -2.15 -14.02
C GLY A 29 15.62 -2.03 -14.40
N VAL A 30 14.84 -1.22 -13.68
CA VAL A 30 13.36 -1.18 -13.79
C VAL A 30 12.88 0.06 -14.51
N LEU A 31 13.48 1.20 -14.22
CA LEU A 31 13.10 2.49 -14.80
C LEU A 31 13.84 2.78 -16.12
N LYS A 32 14.81 1.94 -16.51
CA LYS A 32 15.56 2.11 -17.75
C LYS A 32 14.67 2.25 -18.97
N PRO A 33 13.65 1.40 -19.19
CA PRO A 33 12.75 1.58 -20.32
C PRO A 33 12.04 2.95 -20.33
N PHE A 34 11.72 3.49 -19.15
CA PHE A 34 11.06 4.79 -19.05
C PHE A 34 11.98 5.94 -19.50
N TRP A 35 13.19 6.05 -18.93
CA TRP A 35 14.07 7.18 -19.28
C TRP A 35 14.66 7.10 -20.68
N GLU A 36 14.78 5.90 -21.28
CA GLU A 36 15.19 5.74 -22.67
C GLU A 36 14.09 6.12 -23.64
N THR A 37 12.82 5.88 -23.28
CA THR A 37 11.66 6.21 -24.13
C THR A 37 11.21 7.65 -23.94
N TYR A 38 11.22 8.15 -22.71
CA TYR A 38 10.71 9.47 -22.33
C TYR A 38 11.76 10.32 -21.58
N PRO A 39 12.91 10.65 -22.21
CA PRO A 39 14.00 11.35 -21.53
C PRO A 39 13.60 12.73 -21.01
N GLU A 40 12.68 13.45 -21.67
CA GLU A 40 12.17 14.76 -21.25
C GLU A 40 11.17 14.69 -20.07
N GLN A 41 10.73 13.48 -19.72
CA GLN A 41 9.82 13.21 -18.61
C GLN A 41 10.54 12.54 -17.44
N PHE A 42 11.86 12.49 -17.47
CA PHE A 42 12.67 11.81 -16.45
C PHE A 42 13.74 12.75 -15.85
N VAL A 43 13.84 12.74 -14.53
CA VAL A 43 14.87 13.48 -13.79
C VAL A 43 15.52 12.56 -12.76
N ASN A 44 16.85 12.48 -12.76
CA ASN A 44 17.61 11.90 -11.67
C ASN A 44 18.10 13.02 -10.75
N ALA A 45 17.54 13.12 -9.55
CA ALA A 45 17.88 14.13 -8.55
C ALA A 45 19.12 13.79 -7.71
N GLY A 46 19.76 12.64 -7.97
CA GLY A 46 20.84 12.12 -7.14
C GLY A 46 20.35 11.56 -5.80
N ILE A 47 21.28 11.11 -4.96
CA ILE A 47 20.96 10.50 -3.65
C ILE A 47 20.64 11.62 -2.64
N ALA A 48 19.52 12.31 -2.86
CA ALA A 48 19.09 13.48 -2.10
C ALA A 48 17.55 13.56 -2.04
N GLU A 49 16.91 12.65 -1.34
CA GLU A 49 15.45 12.45 -1.42
C GLU A 49 14.65 13.64 -0.92
N GLN A 50 15.16 14.40 0.05
CA GLN A 50 14.51 15.66 0.47
C GLN A 50 14.53 16.71 -0.66
N ALA A 51 15.68 16.87 -1.33
CA ALA A 51 15.79 17.74 -2.51
C ALA A 51 14.94 17.22 -3.68
N MET A 52 14.89 15.89 -3.90
CA MET A 52 14.02 15.25 -4.87
C MET A 52 12.54 15.62 -4.64
N THR A 53 12.09 15.58 -3.39
CA THR A 53 10.69 15.89 -3.03
C THR A 53 10.38 17.37 -3.21
N GLY A 54 11.28 18.26 -2.79
CA GLY A 54 11.14 19.72 -3.04
C GLY A 54 11.16 20.06 -4.53
N LEU A 55 12.03 19.43 -5.32
CA LEU A 55 12.06 19.55 -6.78
C LEU A 55 10.72 19.10 -7.39
N ALA A 56 10.20 17.96 -6.95
CA ALA A 56 8.91 17.45 -7.42
C ALA A 56 7.76 18.42 -7.11
N ALA A 57 7.73 19.02 -5.93
CA ALA A 57 6.76 20.03 -5.58
C ALA A 57 6.86 21.28 -6.51
N GLY A 58 8.09 21.79 -6.73
CA GLY A 58 8.31 22.91 -7.64
C GLY A 58 7.87 22.62 -9.08
N LEU A 59 8.19 21.43 -9.60
CA LEU A 59 7.75 20.98 -10.94
C LEU A 59 6.20 20.84 -11.01
N ALA A 60 5.58 20.32 -9.96
CA ALA A 60 4.11 20.21 -9.90
C ALA A 60 3.44 21.58 -9.93
N MET A 61 4.00 22.59 -9.28
CA MET A 61 3.51 23.99 -9.31
C MET A 61 3.58 24.60 -10.73
N THR A 62 4.38 24.05 -11.64
CA THR A 62 4.40 24.47 -13.06
C THR A 62 3.32 23.78 -13.92
N GLY A 63 2.42 23.00 -13.30
CA GLY A 63 1.32 22.28 -13.98
C GLY A 63 1.68 20.88 -14.44
N ARG A 64 2.76 20.28 -13.94
CA ARG A 64 3.14 18.89 -14.22
C ARG A 64 2.48 17.93 -13.21
N THR A 65 2.29 16.67 -13.61
CA THR A 65 2.02 15.55 -12.73
C THR A 65 3.35 14.87 -12.40
N VAL A 66 3.82 14.95 -11.17
CA VAL A 66 5.17 14.53 -10.82
C VAL A 66 5.15 13.31 -9.91
N LEU A 67 5.88 12.27 -10.29
CA LEU A 67 6.11 11.11 -9.43
C LEU A 67 7.51 11.18 -8.83
N THR A 68 7.64 10.98 -7.51
CA THR A 68 8.92 10.64 -6.88
C THR A 68 8.99 9.12 -6.71
N TYR A 69 10.17 8.52 -6.94
CA TYR A 69 10.34 7.08 -6.85
C TYR A 69 11.59 6.75 -6.04
N SER A 70 11.42 6.06 -4.91
CA SER A 70 12.53 5.59 -4.07
C SER A 70 12.13 4.38 -3.19
N ILE A 71 13.07 3.89 -2.36
CA ILE A 71 12.94 2.69 -1.55
C ILE A 71 12.46 3.04 -0.13
N GLY A 72 11.38 2.38 0.30
CA GLY A 72 10.96 2.31 1.69
C GLY A 72 10.87 3.67 2.39
N ASN A 73 11.68 3.83 3.43
CA ASN A 73 11.69 5.01 4.28
C ASN A 73 12.32 6.25 3.63
N PHE A 74 13.03 6.09 2.52
CA PHE A 74 13.75 7.19 1.88
C PHE A 74 12.81 8.23 1.26
N PRO A 75 11.77 7.86 0.48
CA PRO A 75 10.82 8.84 -0.03
C PRO A 75 9.72 9.20 0.98
N THR A 76 9.65 8.55 2.14
CA THR A 76 8.59 8.75 3.16
C THR A 76 9.13 9.40 4.43
N LEU A 77 9.65 8.62 5.39
CA LEU A 77 10.12 9.14 6.68
C LEU A 77 11.17 10.24 6.54
N ARG A 78 12.16 10.06 5.66
CA ARG A 78 13.20 11.05 5.41
C ARG A 78 12.65 12.35 4.83
N CYS A 79 11.56 12.29 4.07
CA CYS A 79 10.97 13.41 3.34
C CYS A 79 9.64 13.90 3.92
N ILE A 80 9.29 13.48 5.14
CA ILE A 80 7.95 13.75 5.69
C ILE A 80 7.65 15.25 5.80
N GLU A 81 8.65 16.06 6.10
CA GLU A 81 8.49 17.51 6.16
C GLU A 81 8.19 18.09 4.78
N GLN A 82 8.95 17.69 3.75
CA GLN A 82 8.75 18.14 2.37
C GLN A 82 7.40 17.65 1.81
N ILE A 83 7.03 16.41 2.09
CA ILE A 83 5.71 15.90 1.70
C ILE A 83 4.59 16.72 2.34
N ARG A 84 4.72 17.01 3.65
CA ARG A 84 3.72 17.79 4.39
C ARG A 84 3.66 19.24 3.93
N ASN A 85 4.79 19.94 3.91
CA ASN A 85 4.86 21.38 3.72
C ASN A 85 4.86 21.76 2.25
N ASP A 86 5.68 21.09 1.42
CA ASP A 86 5.88 21.51 0.04
C ASP A 86 4.87 20.85 -0.92
N CYS A 87 4.45 19.60 -0.63
CA CYS A 87 3.51 18.87 -1.47
C CYS A 87 2.06 19.02 -0.98
N ALA A 88 1.72 18.47 0.20
CA ALA A 88 0.34 18.35 0.65
C ALA A 88 -0.29 19.69 1.02
N TYR A 89 0.42 20.57 1.74
CA TYR A 89 -0.08 21.88 2.13
C TYR A 89 -0.38 22.80 0.92
N HIS A 90 0.34 22.62 -0.17
CA HIS A 90 0.16 23.38 -1.42
C HIS A 90 -0.73 22.66 -2.46
N ASP A 91 -1.38 21.56 -2.10
CA ASP A 91 -2.15 20.71 -3.03
C ASP A 91 -1.36 20.34 -4.31
N ALA A 92 -0.03 20.22 -4.18
CA ALA A 92 0.84 19.93 -5.30
C ALA A 92 0.56 18.55 -5.89
N ASN A 93 0.48 18.44 -7.22
CA ASN A 93 0.19 17.18 -7.91
C ASN A 93 1.42 16.25 -7.93
N VAL A 94 1.84 15.83 -6.73
CA VAL A 94 2.98 14.94 -6.50
C VAL A 94 2.51 13.56 -6.07
N LYS A 95 3.02 12.52 -6.73
CA LYS A 95 2.75 11.11 -6.44
C LYS A 95 4.00 10.48 -5.83
N VAL A 96 4.01 10.29 -4.52
CA VAL A 96 5.13 9.69 -3.79
C VAL A 96 5.05 8.18 -3.95
N VAL A 97 5.97 7.59 -4.70
CA VAL A 97 6.02 6.15 -4.95
C VAL A 97 7.12 5.51 -4.11
N CYS A 98 6.70 4.66 -3.20
CA CYS A 98 7.56 3.86 -2.34
C CYS A 98 7.63 2.42 -2.82
N VAL A 99 8.81 1.94 -3.14
CA VAL A 99 9.06 0.51 -3.40
C VAL A 99 9.61 -0.15 -2.15
N GLY A 100 9.02 -1.26 -1.73
CA GLY A 100 9.50 -2.01 -0.59
C GLY A 100 8.77 -1.72 0.71
N GLY A 101 7.43 -1.61 0.67
CA GLY A 101 6.61 -1.51 1.88
C GLY A 101 6.79 -2.71 2.81
N GLY A 102 6.73 -2.49 4.12
CA GLY A 102 6.92 -3.54 5.12
C GLY A 102 8.34 -4.09 5.15
N PHE A 103 8.46 -5.40 5.11
CA PHE A 103 9.71 -6.16 5.16
C PHE A 103 10.27 -6.58 3.80
N VAL A 104 9.83 -5.98 2.71
CA VAL A 104 10.30 -6.32 1.35
C VAL A 104 11.83 -6.27 1.22
N TYR A 105 12.46 -5.31 1.88
CA TYR A 105 13.92 -5.20 1.99
C TYR A 105 14.45 -5.66 3.36
N GLY A 106 13.82 -6.66 3.96
CA GLY A 106 14.10 -7.14 5.30
C GLY A 106 15.54 -7.53 5.58
N SER A 107 16.28 -8.01 4.56
CA SER A 107 17.70 -8.33 4.67
C SER A 107 18.61 -7.11 4.87
N LEU A 108 18.13 -5.89 4.60
CA LEU A 108 18.88 -4.66 4.76
C LEU A 108 18.65 -3.98 6.12
N GLY A 109 17.77 -4.55 6.94
CA GLY A 109 17.51 -4.11 8.31
C GLY A 109 16.60 -2.89 8.43
N MET A 110 16.48 -2.39 9.66
CA MET A 110 15.50 -1.40 10.10
C MET A 110 15.47 -0.12 9.25
N SER A 111 16.61 0.34 8.74
CA SER A 111 16.66 1.52 7.86
C SER A 111 15.86 1.37 6.55
N HIS A 112 15.58 0.12 6.15
CA HIS A 112 14.82 -0.22 4.93
C HIS A 112 13.44 -0.84 5.24
N HIS A 113 13.15 -1.15 6.50
CA HIS A 113 11.82 -1.62 6.89
C HIS A 113 10.85 -0.45 6.85
N ALA A 114 9.82 -0.52 6.00
CA ALA A 114 8.78 0.51 5.91
C ALA A 114 7.54 0.00 6.65
N THR A 115 7.56 0.09 7.97
CA THR A 115 6.54 -0.44 8.87
C THR A 115 5.70 0.63 9.57
N GLU A 116 5.94 1.91 9.30
CA GLU A 116 5.22 3.08 9.84
C GLU A 116 4.70 4.02 8.75
N ASP A 117 5.05 3.77 7.49
CA ASP A 117 4.78 4.62 6.34
C ASP A 117 3.29 4.91 6.12
N MET A 118 2.42 3.89 6.19
CA MET A 118 0.98 4.06 6.03
C MET A 118 0.38 4.96 7.13
N ALA A 119 0.78 4.77 8.39
CA ALA A 119 0.29 5.55 9.53
C ALA A 119 0.65 7.04 9.37
N ILE A 120 1.91 7.31 9.03
CA ILE A 120 2.43 8.66 8.92
C ILE A 120 1.78 9.39 7.73
N LEU A 121 1.72 8.77 6.56
CA LEU A 121 1.14 9.39 5.36
C LEU A 121 -0.39 9.51 5.48
N ARG A 122 -1.06 8.56 6.16
CA ARG A 122 -2.49 8.63 6.45
C ARG A 122 -2.84 9.81 7.37
N ALA A 123 -1.96 10.16 8.31
CA ALA A 123 -2.17 11.27 9.23
C ALA A 123 -2.09 12.65 8.54
N LEU A 124 -1.43 12.78 7.39
CA LEU A 124 -1.28 14.07 6.71
C LEU A 124 -2.59 14.49 6.01
N PRO A 125 -3.13 15.70 6.26
CA PRO A 125 -4.27 16.22 5.51
C PRO A 125 -3.99 16.27 4.01
N GLY A 126 -5.03 16.04 3.18
CA GLY A 126 -4.93 16.15 1.72
C GLY A 126 -4.15 15.02 1.01
N VAL A 127 -3.51 14.09 1.74
CA VAL A 127 -2.79 12.97 1.12
C VAL A 127 -3.72 11.78 0.90
N THR A 128 -3.78 11.29 -0.33
CA THR A 128 -4.43 10.00 -0.68
C THR A 128 -3.43 8.86 -0.56
N VAL A 129 -3.81 7.73 0.06
CA VAL A 129 -2.90 6.61 0.34
C VAL A 129 -3.37 5.34 -0.36
N PHE A 130 -2.59 4.89 -1.34
CA PHE A 130 -2.83 3.66 -2.10
C PHE A 130 -1.89 2.53 -1.66
N THR A 131 -2.46 1.35 -1.46
CA THR A 131 -1.79 0.15 -0.93
C THR A 131 -2.21 -1.10 -1.70
N PRO A 132 -1.91 -1.19 -3.02
CA PRO A 132 -2.28 -2.36 -3.81
C PRO A 132 -1.69 -3.65 -3.26
N GLY A 133 -2.46 -4.75 -3.33
CA GLY A 133 -2.08 -6.07 -2.84
C GLY A 133 -1.42 -6.97 -3.88
N ASP A 134 -1.67 -6.72 -5.18
CA ASP A 134 -1.13 -7.53 -6.28
C ASP A 134 -0.81 -6.70 -7.55
N PRO A 135 -0.20 -7.30 -8.60
CA PRO A 135 0.11 -6.60 -9.85
C PRO A 135 -1.12 -6.06 -10.60
N HIS A 136 -2.28 -6.72 -10.55
CA HIS A 136 -3.51 -6.26 -11.21
C HIS A 136 -4.07 -5.00 -10.54
N GLU A 137 -4.03 -4.96 -9.21
CA GLU A 137 -4.41 -3.75 -8.46
C GLU A 137 -3.47 -2.58 -8.78
N VAL A 138 -2.15 -2.82 -8.90
CA VAL A 138 -1.21 -1.76 -9.30
C VAL A 138 -1.56 -1.19 -10.67
N GLU A 139 -1.81 -2.04 -11.67
CA GLU A 139 -2.14 -1.59 -13.01
C GLU A 139 -3.47 -0.80 -13.07
N ALA A 140 -4.44 -1.16 -12.22
CA ALA A 140 -5.70 -0.45 -12.10
C ALA A 140 -5.56 0.89 -11.34
N ILE A 141 -4.71 0.95 -10.31
CA ILE A 141 -4.54 2.13 -9.46
C ILE A 141 -3.71 3.23 -10.13
N VAL A 142 -2.66 2.91 -10.89
CA VAL A 142 -1.76 3.92 -11.46
C VAL A 142 -2.52 4.98 -12.26
N PRO A 143 -3.41 4.65 -13.20
CA PRO A 143 -4.19 5.66 -13.91
C PRO A 143 -5.10 6.49 -12.99
N VAL A 144 -5.70 5.86 -11.96
CA VAL A 144 -6.56 6.56 -10.98
C VAL A 144 -5.74 7.54 -10.16
N MET A 145 -4.60 7.10 -9.61
CA MET A 145 -3.69 7.93 -8.83
C MET A 145 -3.21 9.15 -9.63
N LEU A 146 -2.88 8.98 -10.91
CA LEU A 146 -2.42 10.09 -11.76
C LEU A 146 -3.51 11.13 -12.01
N ARG A 147 -4.78 10.72 -12.06
CA ARG A 147 -5.93 11.63 -12.16
C ARG A 147 -6.40 12.20 -10.83
N THR A 148 -6.02 11.61 -9.71
CA THR A 148 -6.38 12.11 -8.38
C THR A 148 -5.66 13.44 -8.13
N PRO A 149 -6.37 14.55 -7.83
CA PRO A 149 -5.72 15.82 -7.52
C PRO A 149 -4.85 15.76 -6.27
N GLY A 150 -3.89 16.67 -6.17
CA GLY A 150 -3.05 16.82 -4.99
C GLY A 150 -2.05 15.68 -4.78
N THR A 151 -1.60 15.55 -3.55
CA THR A 151 -0.54 14.62 -3.18
C THR A 151 -1.11 13.21 -2.94
N CYS A 152 -0.49 12.22 -3.57
CA CYS A 152 -0.80 10.81 -3.34
C CYS A 152 0.44 10.05 -2.87
N TYR A 153 0.22 9.00 -2.11
CA TYR A 153 1.22 8.00 -1.75
C TYR A 153 0.85 6.65 -2.37
N LEU A 154 1.80 5.97 -2.99
CA LEU A 154 1.65 4.62 -3.54
C LEU A 154 2.68 3.69 -2.91
N ARG A 155 2.19 2.70 -2.19
CA ARG A 155 3.01 1.68 -1.52
C ARG A 155 3.11 0.43 -2.37
N LEU A 156 4.29 0.12 -2.86
CA LEU A 156 4.53 -1.06 -3.70
C LEU A 156 5.36 -2.12 -2.97
N GLY A 157 5.15 -3.38 -3.34
CA GLY A 157 6.12 -4.45 -3.13
C GLY A 157 7.33 -4.29 -4.05
N ARG A 158 8.15 -5.35 -4.17
CA ARG A 158 9.36 -5.32 -4.99
C ARG A 158 9.09 -5.81 -6.41
N GLY A 159 8.83 -7.10 -6.56
CA GLY A 159 8.62 -7.81 -7.81
C GLY A 159 8.59 -9.31 -7.57
N GLY A 160 7.90 -10.03 -8.45
CA GLY A 160 7.67 -11.47 -8.30
C GLY A 160 6.47 -11.83 -7.42
N GLU A 161 5.69 -10.84 -6.99
CA GLU A 161 4.42 -11.10 -6.33
C GLU A 161 3.44 -11.75 -7.31
N PRO A 162 2.66 -12.77 -6.87
CA PRO A 162 1.66 -13.41 -7.71
C PRO A 162 0.51 -12.46 -8.04
N CYS A 163 -0.15 -12.69 -9.16
CA CYS A 163 -1.48 -12.12 -9.42
C CYS A 163 -2.50 -12.96 -8.63
N LEU A 164 -3.25 -12.30 -7.77
CA LEU A 164 -4.26 -12.93 -6.91
C LEU A 164 -5.66 -12.79 -7.50
N HIS A 165 -5.91 -11.69 -8.18
CA HIS A 165 -7.11 -11.52 -8.99
C HIS A 165 -7.04 -12.40 -10.25
N PRO A 166 -8.20 -12.93 -10.74
CA PRO A 166 -8.21 -13.84 -11.90
C PRO A 166 -7.85 -13.15 -13.23
N GLY A 167 -7.81 -11.84 -13.26
CA GLY A 167 -7.50 -11.03 -14.44
C GLY A 167 -7.39 -9.53 -14.14
N PRO A 168 -7.17 -8.71 -15.16
CA PRO A 168 -7.12 -7.26 -15.01
C PRO A 168 -8.39 -6.69 -14.36
N ILE A 169 -8.23 -5.70 -13.51
CA ILE A 169 -9.32 -5.02 -12.83
C ILE A 169 -9.73 -3.83 -13.72
N GLU A 170 -10.91 -3.95 -14.32
CA GLU A 170 -11.46 -2.91 -15.16
C GLU A 170 -12.26 -1.89 -14.34
N ASN A 171 -12.27 -0.64 -14.81
CA ASN A 171 -13.07 0.45 -14.22
C ASN A 171 -12.89 0.57 -12.70
N TYR A 172 -11.64 0.44 -12.23
CA TYR A 172 -11.34 0.70 -10.83
C TYR A 172 -11.55 2.19 -10.51
N ASP A 173 -12.20 2.44 -9.39
CA ASP A 173 -12.36 3.77 -8.83
C ASP A 173 -12.05 3.73 -7.32
N ALA A 174 -11.25 4.67 -6.86
CA ALA A 174 -10.90 4.76 -5.45
C ALA A 174 -12.03 5.48 -4.67
N PRO A 175 -12.36 5.01 -3.46
CA PRO A 175 -11.58 4.06 -2.63
C PRO A 175 -12.04 2.59 -2.69
N ARG A 176 -12.74 2.16 -3.72
CA ARG A 176 -13.38 0.83 -3.80
C ARG A 176 -12.48 -0.30 -3.32
N ALA A 177 -12.95 -1.06 -2.32
CA ALA A 177 -12.34 -2.32 -1.90
C ALA A 177 -12.74 -3.48 -2.84
N LEU A 178 -11.93 -4.52 -2.88
CA LEU A 178 -12.05 -5.61 -3.85
C LEU A 178 -12.16 -6.95 -3.13
N THR A 179 -13.29 -7.64 -3.32
CA THR A 179 -13.49 -8.99 -2.78
C THR A 179 -12.80 -10.02 -3.68
N LEU A 180 -11.84 -10.77 -3.13
CA LEU A 180 -11.14 -11.85 -3.81
C LEU A 180 -11.81 -13.21 -3.58
N ARG A 181 -12.43 -13.40 -2.43
CA ARG A 181 -13.11 -14.61 -2.02
C ARG A 181 -14.32 -14.25 -1.19
N GLU A 182 -15.46 -14.87 -1.48
CA GLU A 182 -16.66 -14.80 -0.64
C GLU A 182 -16.52 -15.74 0.56
N GLY A 183 -17.15 -15.38 1.69
CA GLY A 183 -17.17 -16.15 2.92
C GLY A 183 -18.36 -15.81 3.80
N THR A 184 -18.55 -16.60 4.90
CA THR A 184 -19.72 -16.47 5.77
C THR A 184 -19.41 -16.35 7.25
N ASP A 185 -18.22 -16.74 7.73
CA ASP A 185 -17.93 -16.87 9.15
C ASP A 185 -17.08 -15.72 9.69
N VAL A 186 -16.11 -15.26 8.90
CA VAL A 186 -15.17 -14.16 9.24
C VAL A 186 -14.78 -13.40 8.00
N ALA A 187 -14.57 -12.08 8.12
CA ALA A 187 -14.00 -11.27 7.06
C ALA A 187 -12.51 -10.99 7.35
N LEU A 188 -11.61 -11.35 6.42
CA LEU A 188 -10.19 -11.00 6.44
C LEU A 188 -9.95 -9.83 5.50
N LEU A 189 -9.63 -8.67 6.07
CA LEU A 189 -9.37 -7.44 5.32
C LEU A 189 -7.86 -7.21 5.23
N SER A 190 -7.35 -6.92 4.05
CA SER A 190 -5.92 -6.78 3.83
C SER A 190 -5.56 -5.51 3.07
N ALA A 191 -4.41 -4.93 3.37
CA ALA A 191 -3.83 -3.79 2.65
C ALA A 191 -2.37 -4.08 2.26
N GLY A 192 -2.05 -3.92 0.97
CA GLY A 192 -0.71 -4.12 0.45
C GLY A 192 -0.32 -5.58 0.21
N GLY A 193 0.95 -5.83 -0.04
CA GLY A 193 1.47 -7.13 -0.47
C GLY A 193 1.34 -8.30 0.50
N ILE A 194 0.88 -8.06 1.73
CA ILE A 194 0.50 -9.10 2.69
C ILE A 194 -0.77 -9.85 2.26
N LEU A 195 -1.51 -9.33 1.27
CA LEU A 195 -2.70 -9.97 0.72
C LEU A 195 -2.44 -11.42 0.30
N THR A 196 -1.25 -11.74 -0.20
CA THR A 196 -0.83 -13.13 -0.51
C THR A 196 -0.92 -14.05 0.70
N GLN A 197 -0.48 -13.59 1.87
CA GLN A 197 -0.56 -14.37 3.11
C GLN A 197 -2.01 -14.46 3.61
N THR A 198 -2.80 -13.42 3.42
CA THR A 198 -4.22 -13.39 3.80
C THR A 198 -5.04 -14.39 2.99
N VAL A 199 -4.81 -14.48 1.67
CA VAL A 199 -5.46 -15.48 0.81
C VAL A 199 -5.06 -16.90 1.23
N ALA A 200 -3.77 -17.14 1.45
CA ALA A 200 -3.28 -18.44 1.91
C ALA A 200 -3.83 -18.82 3.31
N ALA A 201 -3.98 -17.86 4.20
CA ALA A 201 -4.60 -18.09 5.51
C ALA A 201 -6.09 -18.47 5.39
N ALA A 202 -6.82 -17.86 4.45
CA ALA A 202 -8.20 -18.26 4.16
C ALA A 202 -8.31 -19.69 3.62
N ASP A 203 -7.31 -20.17 2.86
CA ASP A 203 -7.24 -21.58 2.44
C ASP A 203 -7.04 -22.52 3.64
N LEU A 204 -6.19 -22.14 4.59
CA LEU A 204 -5.97 -22.91 5.81
C LEU A 204 -7.20 -22.91 6.73
N LEU A 205 -7.90 -21.78 6.85
CA LEU A 205 -9.17 -21.67 7.58
C LEU A 205 -10.24 -22.58 6.99
N ALA A 206 -10.37 -22.61 5.66
CA ALA A 206 -11.32 -23.49 4.96
C ALA A 206 -11.06 -24.98 5.25
N GLN A 207 -9.78 -25.41 5.32
CA GLN A 207 -9.41 -26.78 5.72
C GLN A 207 -9.83 -27.11 7.16
N LYS A 208 -10.02 -26.10 8.00
CA LYS A 208 -10.50 -26.23 9.38
C LYS A 208 -11.99 -25.96 9.54
N GLY A 209 -12.73 -25.83 8.43
CA GLY A 209 -14.18 -25.67 8.38
C GLY A 209 -14.66 -24.23 8.63
N VAL A 210 -13.77 -23.22 8.53
CA VAL A 210 -14.12 -21.79 8.65
C VAL A 210 -14.11 -21.14 7.28
N SER A 211 -15.27 -20.56 6.90
CA SER A 211 -15.47 -19.86 5.63
C SER A 211 -15.09 -18.38 5.77
N ALA A 212 -13.91 -18.00 5.28
CA ALA A 212 -13.41 -16.65 5.36
C ALA A 212 -13.64 -15.87 4.05
N GLU A 213 -14.27 -14.70 4.14
CA GLU A 213 -14.26 -13.70 3.07
C GLU A 213 -12.90 -12.99 3.05
N VAL A 214 -12.32 -12.78 1.86
CA VAL A 214 -11.06 -12.03 1.71
C VAL A 214 -11.31 -10.77 0.90
N VAL A 215 -11.00 -9.62 1.49
CA VAL A 215 -11.19 -8.31 0.87
C VAL A 215 -9.90 -7.51 0.88
N SER A 216 -9.45 -7.09 -0.29
CA SER A 216 -8.34 -6.15 -0.45
C SER A 216 -8.84 -4.70 -0.33
N PHE A 217 -8.07 -3.88 0.38
CA PHE A 217 -8.24 -2.43 0.43
C PHE A 217 -7.08 -1.73 -0.27
N PRO A 218 -7.14 -1.59 -1.60
CA PRO A 218 -6.04 -1.00 -2.37
C PRO A 218 -5.90 0.52 -2.15
N CYS A 219 -6.87 1.14 -1.48
CA CYS A 219 -6.84 2.51 -1.00
C CYS A 219 -7.31 2.55 0.45
N ILE A 220 -6.49 3.11 1.35
CA ILE A 220 -6.79 3.21 2.78
C ILE A 220 -7.12 4.64 3.23
N LYS A 221 -6.87 5.62 2.37
CA LYS A 221 -7.30 7.01 2.58
C LYS A 221 -7.56 7.70 1.24
N PRO A 222 -8.82 8.09 0.95
CA PRO A 222 -10.00 7.72 1.75
C PRO A 222 -10.17 6.19 1.84
N ILE A 223 -10.84 5.71 2.88
CA ILE A 223 -11.17 4.28 3.00
C ILE A 223 -12.57 4.02 2.43
N ASP A 224 -12.81 2.83 1.89
CA ASP A 224 -14.13 2.41 1.41
C ASP A 224 -15.08 2.18 2.58
N ARG A 225 -15.80 3.25 2.95
CA ARG A 225 -16.77 3.24 4.05
C ARG A 225 -18.00 2.38 3.75
N GLU A 226 -18.42 2.33 2.48
CA GLU A 226 -19.58 1.56 2.06
C GLU A 226 -19.31 0.06 2.21
N LYS A 227 -18.15 -0.40 1.74
CA LYS A 227 -17.75 -1.80 1.92
C LYS A 227 -17.56 -2.17 3.40
N LEU A 228 -17.01 -1.29 4.22
CA LEU A 228 -16.90 -1.53 5.65
C LEU A 228 -18.27 -1.62 6.34
N ALA A 229 -19.22 -0.77 5.97
CA ALA A 229 -20.59 -0.83 6.48
C ALA A 229 -21.28 -2.14 6.07
N GLU A 230 -21.15 -2.57 4.81
CA GLU A 230 -21.66 -3.86 4.32
C GLU A 230 -21.09 -5.01 5.14
N LEU A 231 -19.77 -5.08 5.26
CA LEU A 231 -19.10 -6.15 6.01
C LEU A 231 -19.52 -6.18 7.48
N ALA A 232 -19.65 -5.03 8.13
CA ALA A 232 -20.06 -4.95 9.52
C ALA A 232 -21.51 -5.43 9.77
N THR A 233 -22.39 -5.40 8.74
CA THR A 233 -23.72 -5.98 8.85
C THR A 233 -23.76 -7.49 8.64
N ARG A 234 -22.80 -8.03 7.87
CA ARG A 234 -22.72 -9.46 7.53
C ARG A 234 -21.89 -10.26 8.52
N PHE A 235 -20.81 -9.65 9.05
CA PHE A 235 -19.82 -10.34 9.87
C PHE A 235 -19.80 -9.79 11.31
N ARG A 236 -19.93 -10.71 12.26
CA ARG A 236 -19.65 -10.39 13.68
C ARG A 236 -18.16 -10.23 13.93
N HIS A 237 -17.31 -10.90 13.15
CA HIS A 237 -15.87 -10.96 13.33
C HIS A 237 -15.16 -10.46 12.07
N ILE A 238 -14.33 -9.43 12.23
CA ILE A 238 -13.51 -8.84 11.18
C ILE A 238 -12.05 -8.87 11.62
N VAL A 239 -11.17 -9.42 10.79
CA VAL A 239 -9.73 -9.45 11.03
C VAL A 239 -9.05 -8.55 10.00
N THR A 240 -8.22 -7.60 10.44
CA THR A 240 -7.38 -6.81 9.54
C THR A 240 -5.96 -7.35 9.52
N VAL A 241 -5.35 -7.41 8.34
CA VAL A 241 -4.01 -7.95 8.11
C VAL A 241 -3.16 -6.90 7.39
N GLU A 242 -2.06 -6.50 8.01
CA GLU A 242 -1.15 -5.50 7.45
C GLU A 242 0.33 -5.82 7.79
N GLU A 243 1.22 -5.72 6.82
CA GLU A 243 2.67 -5.80 7.05
C GLU A 243 3.19 -4.41 7.42
N HIS A 244 2.77 -3.98 8.61
CA HIS A 244 2.94 -2.63 9.13
C HIS A 244 2.66 -2.65 10.64
N SER A 245 3.06 -1.62 11.38
CA SER A 245 2.62 -1.44 12.77
C SER A 245 1.09 -1.37 12.86
N ILE A 246 0.52 -2.06 13.85
CA ILE A 246 -0.92 -1.95 14.13
C ILE A 246 -1.32 -0.57 14.65
N VAL A 247 -0.34 0.27 15.04
CA VAL A 247 -0.58 1.63 15.53
C VAL A 247 -0.71 2.59 14.34
N GLY A 248 -1.92 3.10 14.14
CA GLY A 248 -2.22 4.10 13.10
C GLY A 248 -2.24 3.59 11.66
N GLY A 249 -1.97 2.30 11.40
CA GLY A 249 -1.99 1.69 10.07
C GLY A 249 -3.39 1.43 9.52
N PHE A 250 -3.51 0.42 8.66
CA PHE A 250 -4.78 0.03 8.03
C PHE A 250 -5.83 -0.44 9.05
N GLY A 251 -5.43 -1.33 9.96
CA GLY A 251 -6.34 -1.79 11.02
C GLY A 251 -6.85 -0.67 11.92
N GLY A 252 -6.02 0.36 12.16
CA GLY A 252 -6.43 1.59 12.83
C GLY A 252 -7.52 2.32 12.05
N ALA A 253 -7.35 2.51 10.72
CA ALA A 253 -8.33 3.15 9.86
C ALA A 253 -9.68 2.41 9.85
N VAL A 254 -9.65 1.07 9.82
CA VAL A 254 -10.86 0.23 9.91
C VAL A 254 -11.56 0.43 11.25
N CYS A 255 -10.81 0.35 12.37
CA CYS A 255 -11.36 0.56 13.72
C CYS A 255 -12.00 1.94 13.88
N GLU A 256 -11.31 3.01 13.47
CA GLU A 256 -11.82 4.38 13.51
C GLU A 256 -13.14 4.50 12.74
N THR A 257 -13.15 4.00 11.51
CA THR A 257 -14.33 4.08 10.63
C THR A 257 -15.52 3.32 11.18
N LEU A 258 -15.33 2.09 11.64
CA LEU A 258 -16.40 1.27 12.20
C LEU A 258 -16.91 1.79 13.54
N ALA A 259 -16.03 2.35 14.38
CA ALA A 259 -16.43 3.02 15.62
C ALA A 259 -17.29 4.26 15.36
N GLU A 260 -16.93 5.11 14.38
CA GLU A 260 -17.75 6.25 13.97
C GLU A 260 -19.11 5.85 13.43
N MET A 261 -19.23 4.68 12.80
CA MET A 261 -20.49 4.13 12.31
C MET A 261 -21.35 3.49 13.42
N GLY A 262 -20.82 3.32 14.63
CA GLY A 262 -21.49 2.59 15.71
C GLY A 262 -21.65 1.10 15.41
N ALA A 263 -20.74 0.51 14.63
CA ALA A 263 -20.80 -0.89 14.24
C ALA A 263 -20.58 -1.82 15.45
N GLY A 264 -21.38 -2.88 15.55
CA GLY A 264 -21.32 -3.85 16.66
C GLY A 264 -20.40 -5.05 16.40
N CYS A 265 -19.64 -5.06 15.31
CA CYS A 265 -18.72 -6.14 15.00
C CYS A 265 -17.46 -6.08 15.90
N ARG A 266 -16.89 -7.27 16.16
CA ARG A 266 -15.58 -7.39 16.84
C ARG A 266 -14.47 -7.29 15.81
N ILE A 267 -13.38 -6.62 16.15
CA ILE A 267 -12.23 -6.43 15.25
C ILE A 267 -10.97 -6.98 15.89
N HIS A 268 -10.23 -7.81 15.14
CA HIS A 268 -8.89 -8.28 15.51
C HIS A 268 -7.88 -7.74 14.50
N ARG A 269 -6.80 -7.12 14.97
CA ARG A 269 -5.76 -6.56 14.10
C ARG A 269 -4.53 -7.46 14.11
N ILE A 270 -4.07 -7.86 12.93
CA ILE A 270 -2.85 -8.63 12.71
C ILE A 270 -1.85 -7.75 11.96
N GLY A 271 -0.72 -7.48 12.58
CA GLY A 271 0.38 -6.66 12.11
C GLY A 271 1.50 -6.67 13.15
N MET A 272 2.50 -5.82 12.97
CA MET A 272 3.54 -5.64 13.98
C MET A 272 2.97 -4.94 15.21
N GLU A 273 3.30 -5.46 16.37
CA GLU A 273 3.09 -4.76 17.65
C GLU A 273 3.96 -3.48 17.70
N ASP A 274 3.83 -2.71 18.77
CA ASP A 274 4.58 -1.46 18.97
C ASP A 274 6.07 -1.73 19.29
N VAL A 275 6.79 -2.27 18.29
CA VAL A 275 8.21 -2.63 18.38
C VAL A 275 8.95 -2.36 17.07
N TYR A 276 10.23 -2.01 17.18
CA TYR A 276 11.13 -2.04 16.01
C TYR A 276 11.64 -3.45 15.75
N SER A 277 11.75 -3.84 14.48
CA SER A 277 12.43 -5.08 14.13
C SER A 277 13.93 -4.95 14.36
N CYS A 278 14.46 -5.72 15.31
CA CYS A 278 15.90 -5.83 15.61
C CYS A 278 16.58 -6.97 14.85
N ILE A 279 15.86 -7.66 13.98
CA ILE A 279 16.37 -8.80 13.19
C ILE A 279 16.32 -8.49 11.70
N VAL A 280 17.15 -9.19 10.93
CA VAL A 280 17.22 -9.09 9.48
C VAL A 280 16.99 -10.45 8.85
N GLY A 281 16.45 -10.48 7.64
CA GLY A 281 16.18 -11.72 6.92
C GLY A 281 15.33 -11.49 5.68
N THR A 282 14.91 -12.58 5.07
CA THR A 282 13.94 -12.50 3.97
C THR A 282 12.60 -11.97 4.48
N GLN A 283 11.80 -11.39 3.60
CA GLN A 283 10.44 -10.94 3.94
C GLN A 283 9.61 -12.06 4.59
N GLN A 284 9.66 -13.27 4.03
CA GLN A 284 8.94 -14.43 4.57
C GLN A 284 9.41 -14.79 5.98
N TYR A 285 10.73 -14.83 6.22
CA TYR A 285 11.28 -15.08 7.56
C TYR A 285 10.83 -14.04 8.59
N LEU A 286 10.77 -12.77 8.21
CA LEU A 286 10.31 -11.72 9.13
C LEU A 286 8.79 -11.81 9.37
N ARG A 287 7.99 -12.15 8.36
CA ARG A 287 6.56 -12.46 8.54
C ARG A 287 6.33 -13.59 9.54
N GLU A 288 7.10 -14.67 9.45
CA GLU A 288 7.06 -15.79 10.41
C GLU A 288 7.47 -15.35 11.81
N LYS A 289 8.50 -14.50 11.94
CA LYS A 289 8.99 -14.01 13.24
C LYS A 289 8.05 -13.05 13.95
N TYR A 290 7.19 -12.36 13.19
CA TYR A 290 6.23 -11.40 13.73
C TYR A 290 4.78 -11.88 13.59
N ASP A 291 4.57 -13.20 13.43
CA ASP A 291 3.25 -13.85 13.38
C ASP A 291 2.30 -13.23 12.34
N MET A 292 2.85 -12.94 11.15
CA MET A 292 2.13 -12.34 10.02
C MET A 292 2.15 -13.24 8.76
N ASP A 293 2.67 -14.45 8.85
CA ASP A 293 2.57 -15.43 7.77
C ASP A 293 1.20 -16.12 7.76
N ALA A 294 0.90 -16.86 6.70
CA ALA A 294 -0.41 -17.49 6.52
C ALA A 294 -0.81 -18.43 7.67
N ALA A 295 0.14 -19.19 8.21
CA ALA A 295 -0.12 -20.11 9.32
C ALA A 295 -0.49 -19.34 10.60
N ALA A 296 0.30 -18.34 10.95
CA ALA A 296 0.05 -17.50 12.12
C ALA A 296 -1.26 -16.70 11.99
N ILE A 297 -1.57 -16.15 10.80
CA ILE A 297 -2.85 -15.47 10.54
C ILE A 297 -4.02 -16.44 10.79
N CYS A 298 -3.93 -17.67 10.28
CA CYS A 298 -4.95 -18.70 10.48
C CYS A 298 -5.11 -19.04 11.97
N GLU A 299 -4.02 -19.33 12.67
CA GLU A 299 -4.06 -19.70 14.09
C GLU A 299 -4.59 -18.58 14.98
N ARG A 300 -4.12 -17.35 14.79
CA ARG A 300 -4.60 -16.16 15.51
C ARG A 300 -6.09 -15.92 15.27
N THR A 301 -6.53 -16.09 14.02
CA THR A 301 -7.96 -15.96 13.69
C THR A 301 -8.79 -17.01 14.40
N LEU A 302 -8.39 -18.29 14.38
CA LEU A 302 -9.13 -19.38 15.05
C LEU A 302 -9.17 -19.20 16.57
N ALA A 303 -8.04 -18.84 17.18
CA ALA A 303 -7.97 -18.59 18.62
C ALA A 303 -8.94 -17.48 19.04
N TRP A 304 -8.97 -16.39 18.27
CA TRP A 304 -9.85 -15.27 18.54
C TRP A 304 -11.34 -15.55 18.27
N LEU A 305 -11.68 -16.40 17.28
CA LEU A 305 -13.05 -16.83 17.05
C LEU A 305 -13.62 -17.72 18.17
N ALA A 306 -12.74 -18.37 18.95
CA ALA A 306 -13.12 -19.23 20.07
C ALA A 306 -13.38 -18.44 21.37
N GLU A 307 -13.08 -17.16 21.45
CA GLU A 307 -13.36 -16.23 22.56
C GLU A 307 -14.82 -15.71 22.52
#